data_f86ed9c74a4c65b65839ef99b676b591
#
_entry.id   f86ed9c74a4c65b65839ef99b676b591
#
_cell.length_a   1.000
_cell.length_b   1.000
_cell.length_c   1.000
_cell.angle_alpha   90.00
_cell.angle_beta   90.00
_cell.angle_gamma   90.00
#
_symmetry.space_group_name_H-M   'P 1'
#
loop_
_entity.id
_entity.type
_entity.pdbx_description
1 polymer ?
#
loop_
_entity_poly.entity_id
_entity_poly.type
_entity_poly.pdbx_seq_one_letter_code
_entity_poly.pdbx_strand_id
1 'polypeptide(L)'
;MRPLLALALLLASGPAAARPPSKGLPLAPCQLGGDSSAVRVAARCGFLEVPEDRSRPGGRTIAVHVAVVDAESTSARPDPLFLLAGGPGQAASAAFPLALAAFRRVGRFRDLVLVDQRGTGLSGRLGCPALEDPRALDRSEAEELAAVERCAADLSGHADLRAYGTEAFARDLDAVRAALGYEKVNLFGASYGTRAALVYARTFPDRVRTLVLDGVAPLEMAIGESFGEDAQRALERDLSRCAADPACAARFPALPADLGALVAELDRKPARLRLRDPLTGEPVAFELKGGVARSIVFLLLYAPETTSLLPALLREARAGDLTPLAAQGLIGGGDVAGQIALGLQLSVLCAEDVPFYGPAPAGGAFLGNLVRDAFQKRCARWPHAAPDPAFHRPVRAGVPALLLSGEADPVTPPRWAERAARDLPRSRPLVVPGAGHGTFVRGCMPRLIARFLEAGSAEGLDASCLERWTPAPFFLDLAGPAP
;
A
#
# COMPACT_ATOMS: atom_id res chain seq x y z
N MET A 1 -67.96 -1.01 -35.92
CA MET A 1 -66.75 -1.81 -36.02
C MET A 1 -65.59 -0.89 -36.43
N ARG A 2 -64.72 -0.51 -35.52
CA ARG A 2 -63.50 0.27 -35.83
C ARG A 2 -62.29 -0.65 -35.56
N PRO A 3 -61.32 -0.80 -36.47
CA PRO A 3 -60.12 -1.60 -36.22
C PRO A 3 -59.12 -0.81 -35.38
N LEU A 4 -58.61 -1.43 -34.29
CA LEU A 4 -57.49 -0.97 -33.51
C LEU A 4 -56.17 -1.27 -34.28
N LEU A 5 -55.46 -0.23 -34.69
CA LEU A 5 -54.09 -0.35 -35.16
C LEU A 5 -53.16 -0.55 -33.94
N ALA A 6 -52.59 -1.74 -33.84
CA ALA A 6 -51.50 -1.99 -32.90
C ALA A 6 -50.18 -1.49 -33.50
N LEU A 7 -49.63 -0.43 -32.88
CA LEU A 7 -48.30 0.12 -33.22
C LEU A 7 -47.23 -0.72 -32.50
N ALA A 8 -46.55 -1.60 -33.23
CA ALA A 8 -45.43 -2.34 -32.73
C ALA A 8 -44.18 -1.44 -32.69
N LEU A 9 -43.78 -1.02 -31.48
CA LEU A 9 -42.48 -0.40 -31.26
C LEU A 9 -41.37 -1.47 -31.38
N LEU A 10 -40.71 -1.48 -32.50
CA LEU A 10 -39.41 -2.17 -32.67
C LEU A 10 -38.35 -1.39 -31.90
N LEU A 11 -38.03 -1.83 -30.70
CA LEU A 11 -36.81 -1.42 -29.98
C LEU A 11 -35.61 -1.98 -30.73
N ALA A 12 -34.95 -1.15 -31.53
CA ALA A 12 -33.67 -1.46 -32.13
C ALA A 12 -32.61 -1.53 -31.01
N SER A 13 -32.35 -2.72 -30.51
CA SER A 13 -31.16 -3.01 -29.72
C SER A 13 -29.94 -2.85 -30.64
N GLY A 14 -29.28 -1.71 -30.59
CA GLY A 14 -27.99 -1.53 -31.25
C GLY A 14 -27.00 -2.59 -30.76
N PRO A 15 -26.06 -3.03 -31.61
CA PRO A 15 -25.08 -4.02 -31.21
C PRO A 15 -24.28 -3.48 -30.01
N ALA A 16 -24.21 -4.26 -28.93
CA ALA A 16 -23.30 -3.99 -27.81
C ALA A 16 -21.90 -3.80 -28.39
N ALA A 17 -21.26 -2.67 -28.11
CA ALA A 17 -19.91 -2.40 -28.58
C ALA A 17 -19.00 -3.53 -28.07
N ALA A 18 -18.56 -4.38 -29.00
CA ALA A 18 -17.64 -5.45 -28.70
C ALA A 18 -16.36 -4.84 -28.11
N ARG A 19 -15.86 -5.41 -27.01
CA ARG A 19 -14.55 -5.04 -26.46
C ARG A 19 -13.52 -4.99 -27.59
N PRO A 20 -12.66 -3.95 -27.64
CA PRO A 20 -11.57 -3.96 -28.59
C PRO A 20 -10.71 -5.21 -28.31
N PRO A 21 -10.33 -6.00 -29.31
CA PRO A 21 -9.42 -7.11 -29.12
C PRO A 21 -8.09 -6.55 -28.58
N SER A 22 -7.51 -7.24 -27.58
CA SER A 22 -6.17 -6.91 -27.07
C SER A 22 -5.19 -6.90 -28.25
N LYS A 23 -4.63 -5.74 -28.57
CA LYS A 23 -3.82 -5.52 -29.79
C LYS A 23 -2.41 -6.12 -29.72
N GLY A 24 -2.07 -6.88 -28.69
CA GLY A 24 -0.72 -7.44 -28.58
C GLY A 24 -0.40 -8.17 -27.27
N LEU A 25 -1.36 -8.28 -26.33
CA LEU A 25 -1.17 -9.02 -25.10
C LEU A 25 -2.15 -10.22 -25.04
N PRO A 26 -1.67 -11.44 -25.28
CA PRO A 26 -2.52 -12.63 -25.12
C PRO A 26 -2.83 -12.83 -23.63
N LEU A 27 -4.12 -12.94 -23.31
CA LEU A 27 -4.62 -13.19 -21.96
C LEU A 27 -5.33 -14.55 -21.93
N ALA A 28 -5.00 -15.39 -20.93
CA ALA A 28 -5.65 -16.67 -20.67
C ALA A 28 -6.42 -16.63 -19.33
N PRO A 29 -7.48 -17.43 -19.15
CA PRO A 29 -8.18 -17.56 -17.88
C PRO A 29 -7.22 -17.91 -16.74
N CYS A 30 -7.35 -17.23 -15.60
CA CYS A 30 -6.54 -17.45 -14.40
C CYS A 30 -7.36 -17.17 -13.13
N GLN A 31 -6.76 -17.48 -11.99
CA GLN A 31 -7.31 -17.15 -10.66
C GLN A 31 -6.33 -16.26 -9.91
N LEU A 32 -6.83 -15.15 -9.37
CA LEU A 32 -6.10 -14.32 -8.41
C LEU A 32 -6.41 -14.78 -6.98
N GLY A 33 -5.46 -14.54 -6.06
CA GLY A 33 -5.50 -15.11 -4.72
C GLY A 33 -4.85 -16.50 -4.74
N GLY A 34 -3.71 -16.67 -4.03
CA GLY A 34 -2.97 -17.93 -3.97
C GLY A 34 -3.74 -19.08 -3.30
N ASP A 35 -3.18 -20.28 -3.29
CA ASP A 35 -3.82 -21.49 -2.74
C ASP A 35 -4.14 -21.38 -1.23
N SER A 36 -3.42 -20.53 -0.50
CA SER A 36 -3.66 -20.20 0.90
C SER A 36 -4.67 -19.07 1.11
N SER A 37 -5.14 -18.39 0.04
CA SER A 37 -6.08 -17.27 0.14
C SER A 37 -7.52 -17.77 0.32
N ALA A 38 -8.24 -17.17 1.27
CA ALA A 38 -9.68 -17.39 1.43
C ALA A 38 -10.52 -16.81 0.28
N VAL A 39 -9.93 -15.98 -0.58
CA VAL A 39 -10.60 -15.31 -1.70
C VAL A 39 -9.91 -15.69 -3.00
N ARG A 40 -10.70 -16.19 -3.94
CA ARG A 40 -10.29 -16.47 -5.33
C ARG A 40 -11.11 -15.59 -6.27
N VAL A 41 -10.43 -14.90 -7.17
CA VAL A 41 -11.07 -14.01 -8.15
C VAL A 41 -10.71 -14.47 -9.56
N ALA A 42 -11.73 -14.77 -10.35
CA ALA A 42 -11.55 -15.11 -11.76
C ALA A 42 -11.06 -13.89 -12.54
N ALA A 43 -10.03 -14.08 -13.34
CA ALA A 43 -9.41 -13.05 -14.16
C ALA A 43 -8.90 -13.63 -15.47
N ARG A 44 -8.34 -12.77 -16.32
CA ARG A 44 -7.51 -13.16 -17.46
C ARG A 44 -6.11 -12.63 -17.25
N CYS A 45 -5.11 -13.49 -17.29
CA CYS A 45 -3.71 -13.14 -17.03
C CYS A 45 -2.85 -13.32 -18.29
N GLY A 46 -1.79 -12.54 -18.36
CA GLY A 46 -0.77 -12.65 -19.40
C GLY A 46 0.50 -11.90 -19.03
N PHE A 47 1.49 -11.96 -19.91
CA PHE A 47 2.79 -11.32 -19.70
C PHE A 47 3.11 -10.43 -20.88
N LEU A 48 3.54 -9.21 -20.60
CA LEU A 48 4.04 -8.27 -21.59
C LEU A 48 5.56 -8.19 -21.48
N GLU A 49 6.27 -8.56 -22.54
CA GLU A 49 7.71 -8.37 -22.61
C GLU A 49 8.05 -6.88 -22.79
N VAL A 50 8.88 -6.35 -21.91
CA VAL A 50 9.38 -4.98 -21.96
C VAL A 50 10.89 -4.96 -21.79
N PRO A 51 11.62 -4.00 -22.35
CA PRO A 51 13.04 -3.84 -22.06
C PRO A 51 13.28 -3.60 -20.57
N GLU A 52 14.23 -4.32 -19.97
CA GLU A 52 14.66 -4.05 -18.59
C GLU A 52 15.23 -2.64 -18.50
N ASP A 53 16.16 -2.30 -19.38
CA ASP A 53 16.71 -0.95 -19.55
C ASP A 53 16.29 -0.38 -20.91
N ARG A 54 15.41 0.61 -20.88
CA ARG A 54 14.87 1.23 -22.11
C ARG A 54 15.90 2.07 -22.86
N SER A 55 17.03 2.41 -22.25
CA SER A 55 18.16 3.06 -22.92
C SER A 55 18.96 2.07 -23.78
N ARG A 56 18.76 0.77 -23.62
CA ARG A 56 19.43 -0.33 -24.33
C ARG A 56 18.42 -1.22 -25.08
N PRO A 57 17.89 -0.79 -26.23
CA PRO A 57 16.81 -1.48 -26.92
C PRO A 57 17.10 -2.97 -27.30
N GLY A 58 18.36 -3.35 -27.45
CA GLY A 58 18.80 -4.73 -27.72
C GLY A 58 19.23 -5.50 -26.47
N GLY A 59 18.99 -4.94 -25.26
CA GLY A 59 19.35 -5.55 -23.98
C GLY A 59 18.37 -6.62 -23.52
N ARG A 60 18.48 -6.94 -22.24
CA ARG A 60 17.59 -7.90 -21.57
C ARG A 60 16.14 -7.40 -21.59
N THR A 61 15.19 -8.31 -21.76
CA THR A 61 13.76 -8.06 -21.53
C THR A 61 13.29 -8.69 -20.22
N ILE A 62 12.22 -8.17 -19.68
CA ILE A 62 11.51 -8.70 -18.52
C ILE A 62 10.04 -8.89 -18.86
N ALA A 63 9.42 -9.92 -18.29
CA ALA A 63 8.01 -10.21 -18.46
C ALA A 63 7.20 -9.51 -17.37
N VAL A 64 6.38 -8.54 -17.73
CA VAL A 64 5.47 -7.84 -16.80
C VAL A 64 4.14 -8.57 -16.75
N HIS A 65 3.77 -9.08 -15.59
CA HIS A 65 2.50 -9.77 -15.35
C HIS A 65 1.34 -8.79 -15.30
N VAL A 66 0.27 -9.14 -16.01
CA VAL A 66 -0.97 -8.35 -16.10
C VAL A 66 -2.15 -9.27 -15.84
N ALA A 67 -3.03 -8.87 -14.94
CA ALA A 67 -4.30 -9.54 -14.72
C ALA A 67 -5.45 -8.57 -14.97
N VAL A 68 -6.46 -9.02 -15.67
CA VAL A 68 -7.67 -8.25 -15.99
C VAL A 68 -8.87 -8.97 -15.39
N VAL A 69 -9.51 -8.34 -14.42
CA VAL A 69 -10.84 -8.73 -13.93
C VAL A 69 -11.84 -8.02 -14.82
N ASP A 70 -12.54 -8.78 -15.64
CA ASP A 70 -13.46 -8.25 -16.62
C ASP A 70 -14.66 -7.56 -15.98
N ALA A 71 -15.13 -6.47 -16.59
CA ALA A 71 -16.37 -5.83 -16.20
C ALA A 71 -17.55 -6.83 -16.27
N GLU A 72 -18.43 -6.77 -15.26
CA GLU A 72 -19.62 -7.64 -15.20
C GLU A 72 -20.63 -7.32 -16.34
N SER A 73 -20.69 -6.07 -16.78
CA SER A 73 -21.60 -5.60 -17.81
C SER A 73 -21.08 -5.90 -19.22
N THR A 74 -21.95 -6.36 -20.09
CA THR A 74 -21.70 -6.49 -21.54
C THR A 74 -21.45 -5.13 -22.22
N SER A 75 -21.89 -4.03 -21.60
CA SER A 75 -21.65 -2.65 -22.05
C SER A 75 -20.55 -2.01 -21.21
N ALA A 76 -19.38 -2.67 -21.15
CA ALA A 76 -18.21 -2.16 -20.44
C ALA A 76 -17.75 -0.80 -20.99
N ARG A 77 -17.33 0.08 -20.09
CA ARG A 77 -16.77 1.39 -20.46
C ARG A 77 -15.33 1.22 -20.95
N PRO A 78 -14.87 2.06 -21.88
CA PRO A 78 -13.53 1.93 -22.48
C PRO A 78 -12.40 2.48 -21.60
N ASP A 79 -12.71 2.95 -20.40
CA ASP A 79 -11.80 3.58 -19.43
C ASP A 79 -11.62 2.68 -18.18
N PRO A 80 -10.75 1.66 -18.21
CA PRO A 80 -10.55 0.73 -17.12
C PRO A 80 -10.00 1.42 -15.86
N LEU A 81 -10.05 0.73 -14.72
CA LEU A 81 -9.35 1.14 -13.51
C LEU A 81 -8.09 0.30 -13.33
N PHE A 82 -6.91 0.92 -13.39
CA PHE A 82 -5.65 0.28 -13.06
C PHE A 82 -5.40 0.40 -11.56
N LEU A 83 -5.08 -0.72 -10.91
CA LEU A 83 -4.83 -0.83 -9.48
C LEU A 83 -3.32 -0.95 -9.22
N LEU A 84 -2.74 0.06 -8.56
CA LEU A 84 -1.30 0.16 -8.29
C LEU A 84 -1.05 -0.07 -6.80
N ALA A 85 -0.28 -1.11 -6.49
CA ALA A 85 0.02 -1.50 -5.12
C ALA A 85 1.10 -0.62 -4.48
N GLY A 86 1.22 -0.74 -3.17
CA GLY A 86 2.13 0.03 -2.33
C GLY A 86 3.50 -0.60 -2.10
N GLY A 87 4.05 -0.27 -0.97
CA GLY A 87 5.38 -0.69 -0.51
C GLY A 87 6.40 0.45 -0.57
N PRO A 88 7.25 0.60 -1.62
CA PRO A 88 7.32 -0.19 -2.86
C PRO A 88 7.59 -1.67 -2.63
N GLY A 89 7.25 -2.50 -3.63
CA GLY A 89 7.57 -3.93 -3.58
C GLY A 89 6.37 -4.87 -3.51
N GLN A 90 5.14 -4.36 -3.33
CA GLN A 90 3.93 -5.19 -3.39
C GLN A 90 3.52 -5.49 -4.83
N ALA A 91 3.13 -6.73 -5.10
CA ALA A 91 2.50 -7.12 -6.36
C ALA A 91 1.00 -6.80 -6.32
N ALA A 92 0.48 -6.14 -7.35
CA ALA A 92 -0.94 -5.80 -7.43
C ALA A 92 -1.83 -7.05 -7.43
N SER A 93 -1.41 -8.10 -8.15
CA SER A 93 -2.12 -9.39 -8.23
C SER A 93 -2.21 -10.14 -6.90
N ALA A 94 -1.31 -9.83 -5.93
CA ALA A 94 -1.32 -10.41 -4.60
C ALA A 94 -2.02 -9.49 -3.56
N ALA A 95 -1.80 -8.17 -3.65
CA ALA A 95 -2.29 -7.22 -2.65
C ALA A 95 -3.80 -6.93 -2.75
N PHE A 96 -4.36 -6.89 -3.97
CA PHE A 96 -5.75 -6.47 -4.15
C PHE A 96 -6.83 -7.54 -4.08
N PRO A 97 -6.62 -8.86 -4.28
CA PRO A 97 -7.72 -9.82 -4.33
C PRO A 97 -8.69 -9.73 -3.14
N LEU A 98 -8.19 -9.62 -1.91
CA LEU A 98 -9.01 -9.44 -0.71
C LEU A 98 -9.78 -8.11 -0.68
N ALA A 99 -9.25 -7.09 -1.34
CA ALA A 99 -9.80 -5.73 -1.35
C ALA A 99 -10.67 -5.43 -2.58
N LEU A 100 -10.76 -6.34 -3.57
CA LEU A 100 -11.53 -6.11 -4.80
C LEU A 100 -13.02 -5.88 -4.53
N ALA A 101 -13.56 -6.36 -3.42
CA ALA A 101 -14.93 -6.08 -2.99
C ALA A 101 -15.21 -4.57 -2.87
N ALA A 102 -14.20 -3.75 -2.52
CA ALA A 102 -14.33 -2.29 -2.49
C ALA A 102 -14.57 -1.68 -3.88
N PHE A 103 -14.09 -2.32 -4.93
CA PHE A 103 -14.22 -1.88 -6.31
C PHE A 103 -15.38 -2.54 -7.06
N ARG A 104 -16.22 -3.37 -6.40
CA ARG A 104 -17.33 -4.08 -7.07
C ARG A 104 -18.27 -3.16 -7.86
N ARG A 105 -18.55 -1.94 -7.35
CA ARG A 105 -19.38 -0.97 -8.06
C ARG A 105 -18.71 -0.45 -9.34
N VAL A 106 -17.40 -0.32 -9.34
CA VAL A 106 -16.58 0.08 -10.48
C VAL A 106 -16.48 -1.08 -11.47
N GLY A 107 -16.16 -2.28 -10.98
CA GLY A 107 -16.03 -3.52 -11.75
C GLY A 107 -17.32 -3.94 -12.46
N ARG A 108 -18.48 -3.40 -12.05
CA ARG A 108 -19.72 -3.62 -12.79
C ARG A 108 -19.65 -3.10 -14.24
N PHE A 109 -18.97 -1.98 -14.48
CA PHE A 109 -18.95 -1.32 -15.78
C PHE A 109 -17.54 -1.06 -16.33
N ARG A 110 -16.48 -1.33 -15.59
CA ARG A 110 -15.09 -1.12 -15.99
C ARG A 110 -14.24 -2.33 -15.67
N ASP A 111 -13.34 -2.65 -16.57
CA ASP A 111 -12.31 -3.64 -16.29
C ASP A 111 -11.43 -3.13 -15.14
N LEU A 112 -11.05 -4.04 -14.23
CA LEU A 112 -10.06 -3.78 -13.20
C LEU A 112 -8.75 -4.43 -13.66
N VAL A 113 -7.72 -3.63 -13.84
CA VAL A 113 -6.43 -4.08 -14.36
C VAL A 113 -5.40 -4.02 -13.24
N LEU A 114 -4.82 -5.17 -12.93
CA LEU A 114 -3.77 -5.33 -11.95
C LEU A 114 -2.45 -5.57 -12.68
N VAL A 115 -1.49 -4.68 -12.49
CA VAL A 115 -0.16 -4.81 -13.10
C VAL A 115 0.85 -4.99 -11.99
N ASP A 116 1.50 -6.14 -11.95
CA ASP A 116 2.61 -6.34 -11.03
C ASP A 116 3.78 -5.46 -11.49
N GLN A 117 4.23 -4.56 -10.61
CA GLN A 117 5.39 -3.74 -10.90
C GLN A 117 6.58 -4.64 -11.25
N ARG A 118 7.43 -4.22 -12.22
CA ARG A 118 8.71 -4.90 -12.47
C ARG A 118 9.42 -5.23 -11.18
N GLY A 119 9.89 -6.44 -11.01
CA GLY A 119 10.56 -6.90 -9.79
C GLY A 119 9.61 -7.29 -8.64
N THR A 120 8.29 -7.37 -8.88
CA THR A 120 7.31 -7.86 -7.88
C THR A 120 6.52 -9.04 -8.42
N GLY A 121 5.92 -9.82 -7.53
CA GLY A 121 5.01 -10.90 -7.88
C GLY A 121 5.51 -11.79 -9.00
N LEU A 122 4.69 -11.92 -10.06
CA LEU A 122 5.04 -12.69 -11.25
C LEU A 122 5.84 -11.87 -12.29
N SER A 123 6.12 -10.58 -12.01
CA SER A 123 6.97 -9.74 -12.86
C SER A 123 8.46 -9.82 -12.48
N GLY A 124 8.97 -11.02 -12.24
CA GLY A 124 10.37 -11.24 -11.89
C GLY A 124 10.72 -10.73 -10.49
N ARG A 125 10.02 -11.23 -9.45
CA ARG A 125 10.20 -10.81 -8.05
C ARG A 125 11.67 -10.71 -7.63
N LEU A 126 12.11 -9.53 -7.24
CA LEU A 126 13.40 -9.25 -6.61
C LEU A 126 13.30 -9.43 -5.10
N GLY A 127 13.10 -10.66 -4.66
CA GLY A 127 12.98 -11.03 -3.25
C GLY A 127 14.34 -11.26 -2.59
N CYS A 128 14.40 -11.01 -1.28
CA CYS A 128 15.54 -11.30 -0.42
C CYS A 128 15.12 -12.27 0.70
N PRO A 129 14.95 -13.58 0.45
CA PRO A 129 14.33 -14.50 1.40
C PRO A 129 14.92 -14.46 2.80
N ALA A 130 16.25 -14.30 2.90
CA ALA A 130 16.91 -14.19 4.20
C ALA A 130 16.44 -12.94 4.98
N LEU A 131 16.14 -11.82 4.34
CA LEU A 131 15.70 -10.59 4.99
C LEU A 131 14.16 -10.52 5.14
N GLU A 132 13.43 -11.32 4.40
CA GLU A 132 11.98 -11.38 4.38
C GLU A 132 11.41 -12.43 5.36
N ASP A 133 12.25 -13.15 6.09
CA ASP A 133 11.81 -14.10 7.13
C ASP A 133 11.36 -13.35 8.39
N PRO A 134 10.07 -13.33 8.71
CA PRO A 134 9.55 -12.62 9.89
C PRO A 134 10.04 -13.21 11.23
N ARG A 135 10.56 -14.44 11.21
CA ARG A 135 11.09 -15.10 12.40
C ARG A 135 12.50 -14.66 12.77
N ALA A 136 13.19 -13.97 11.86
CA ALA A 136 14.55 -13.49 12.10
C ALA A 136 14.56 -12.04 12.65
N LEU A 137 13.71 -11.77 13.66
CA LEU A 137 13.55 -10.46 14.28
C LEU A 137 14.74 -10.02 15.15
N ASP A 138 15.61 -10.95 15.53
CA ASP A 138 16.71 -10.74 16.48
C ASP A 138 18.09 -10.60 15.82
N ARG A 139 18.16 -10.51 14.48
CA ARG A 139 19.41 -10.29 13.76
C ARG A 139 20.16 -9.09 14.31
N SER A 140 21.47 -9.25 14.42
CA SER A 140 22.36 -8.11 14.63
C SER A 140 22.42 -7.25 13.36
N GLU A 141 22.77 -5.98 13.50
CA GLU A 141 22.96 -5.07 12.37
C GLU A 141 23.99 -5.62 11.35
N ALA A 142 25.09 -6.21 11.83
CA ALA A 142 26.11 -6.79 10.97
C ALA A 142 25.57 -7.96 10.13
N GLU A 143 24.78 -8.85 10.73
CA GLU A 143 24.15 -9.97 10.02
C GLU A 143 23.12 -9.48 8.99
N GLU A 144 22.35 -8.43 9.33
CA GLU A 144 21.40 -7.81 8.42
C GLU A 144 22.11 -7.19 7.21
N LEU A 145 23.14 -6.38 7.41
CA LEU A 145 23.90 -5.76 6.32
C LEU A 145 24.63 -6.79 5.44
N ALA A 146 25.19 -7.84 6.02
CA ALA A 146 25.74 -8.95 5.28
C ALA A 146 24.68 -9.70 4.44
N ALA A 147 23.46 -9.82 4.95
CA ALA A 147 22.34 -10.40 4.18
C ALA A 147 21.90 -9.48 3.02
N VAL A 148 21.94 -8.15 3.21
CA VAL A 148 21.68 -7.17 2.13
C VAL A 148 22.73 -7.31 1.02
N GLU A 149 24.01 -7.38 1.36
CA GLU A 149 25.10 -7.54 0.38
C GLU A 149 24.98 -8.86 -0.40
N ARG A 150 24.69 -9.97 0.28
CA ARG A 150 24.48 -11.26 -0.40
C ARG A 150 23.28 -11.20 -1.34
N CYS A 151 22.15 -10.65 -0.88
CA CYS A 151 20.96 -10.51 -1.73
C CYS A 151 21.25 -9.65 -2.97
N ALA A 152 21.95 -8.53 -2.81
CA ALA A 152 22.34 -7.67 -3.92
C ALA A 152 23.23 -8.40 -4.94
N ALA A 153 24.19 -9.19 -4.47
CA ALA A 153 25.07 -9.98 -5.33
C ALA A 153 24.28 -11.05 -6.11
N ASP A 154 23.40 -11.80 -5.43
CA ASP A 154 22.58 -12.85 -6.03
C ASP A 154 21.66 -12.29 -7.11
N LEU A 155 20.93 -11.20 -6.81
CA LEU A 155 20.01 -10.56 -7.74
C LEU A 155 20.75 -9.91 -8.93
N SER A 156 21.92 -9.31 -8.72
CA SER A 156 22.71 -8.71 -9.80
C SER A 156 23.20 -9.72 -10.84
N GLY A 157 23.19 -11.01 -10.53
CA GLY A 157 23.48 -12.08 -11.48
C GLY A 157 22.44 -12.20 -12.61
N HIS A 158 21.20 -11.72 -12.39
CA HIS A 158 20.10 -11.88 -13.34
C HIS A 158 19.22 -10.64 -13.54
N ALA A 159 19.47 -9.54 -12.82
CA ALA A 159 18.76 -8.26 -12.97
C ALA A 159 19.73 -7.08 -12.89
N ASP A 160 19.50 -6.01 -13.65
CA ASP A 160 20.14 -4.72 -13.41
C ASP A 160 19.31 -3.93 -12.40
N LEU A 161 19.68 -4.00 -11.12
CA LEU A 161 18.95 -3.39 -10.01
C LEU A 161 18.74 -1.87 -10.15
N ARG A 162 19.52 -1.22 -11.03
CA ARG A 162 19.38 0.22 -11.34
C ARG A 162 18.22 0.54 -12.27
N ALA A 163 17.66 -0.48 -12.95
CA ALA A 163 16.58 -0.32 -13.92
C ALA A 163 15.16 -0.44 -13.31
N TYR A 164 15.05 -0.50 -11.97
CA TYR A 164 13.80 -0.82 -11.27
C TYR A 164 13.20 0.37 -10.50
N GLY A 165 13.24 1.57 -11.10
CA GLY A 165 12.65 2.78 -10.52
C GLY A 165 11.20 3.01 -10.92
N THR A 166 10.58 4.02 -10.28
CA THR A 166 9.16 4.40 -10.49
C THR A 166 8.87 4.88 -11.91
N GLU A 167 9.81 5.61 -12.56
CA GLU A 167 9.64 6.04 -13.95
C GLU A 167 9.66 4.87 -14.93
N ALA A 168 10.50 3.87 -14.70
CA ALA A 168 10.52 2.66 -15.51
C ALA A 168 9.18 1.92 -15.42
N PHE A 169 8.62 1.81 -14.21
CA PHE A 169 7.29 1.24 -14.00
C PHE A 169 6.17 2.05 -14.69
N ALA A 170 6.20 3.38 -14.63
CA ALA A 170 5.22 4.21 -15.33
C ALA A 170 5.22 3.97 -16.84
N ARG A 171 6.40 3.75 -17.43
CA ARG A 171 6.53 3.39 -18.86
C ARG A 171 6.02 1.97 -19.15
N ASP A 172 6.18 1.03 -18.22
CA ASP A 172 5.59 -0.32 -18.34
C ASP A 172 4.08 -0.27 -18.30
N LEU A 173 3.50 0.52 -17.39
CA LEU A 173 2.06 0.74 -17.31
C LEU A 173 1.49 1.29 -18.63
N ASP A 174 2.18 2.23 -19.29
CA ASP A 174 1.72 2.75 -20.58
C ASP A 174 1.83 1.71 -21.71
N ALA A 175 2.89 0.90 -21.68
CA ALA A 175 3.02 -0.22 -22.62
C ALA A 175 1.88 -1.24 -22.42
N VAL A 176 1.53 -1.58 -21.17
CA VAL A 176 0.39 -2.45 -20.84
C VAL A 176 -0.93 -1.83 -21.31
N ARG A 177 -1.17 -0.54 -21.03
CA ARG A 177 -2.35 0.19 -21.51
C ARG A 177 -2.50 0.07 -23.03
N ALA A 178 -1.42 0.33 -23.76
CA ALA A 178 -1.39 0.28 -25.21
C ALA A 178 -1.63 -1.14 -25.75
N ALA A 179 -0.98 -2.16 -25.15
CA ALA A 179 -1.13 -3.57 -25.53
C ALA A 179 -2.55 -4.09 -25.27
N LEU A 180 -3.23 -3.60 -24.22
CA LEU A 180 -4.63 -3.90 -23.93
C LEU A 180 -5.61 -3.08 -24.82
N GLY A 181 -5.13 -2.09 -25.58
CA GLY A 181 -5.93 -1.28 -26.50
C GLY A 181 -6.71 -0.14 -25.86
N TYR A 182 -6.42 0.23 -24.61
CA TYR A 182 -7.10 1.34 -23.94
C TYR A 182 -6.49 2.71 -24.36
N GLU A 183 -7.34 3.68 -24.64
CA GLU A 183 -6.89 5.04 -24.96
C GLU A 183 -6.54 5.81 -23.70
N LYS A 184 -7.42 5.80 -22.70
CA LYS A 184 -7.26 6.42 -21.38
C LYS A 184 -7.60 5.45 -20.28
N VAL A 185 -6.99 5.67 -19.12
CA VAL A 185 -7.20 4.86 -17.92
C VAL A 185 -7.58 5.72 -16.72
N ASN A 186 -8.28 5.13 -15.78
CA ASN A 186 -8.37 5.64 -14.42
C ASN A 186 -7.28 4.94 -13.61
N LEU A 187 -6.61 5.66 -12.71
CA LEU A 187 -5.59 5.08 -11.83
C LEU A 187 -6.08 5.12 -10.40
N PHE A 188 -6.00 3.98 -9.73
CA PHE A 188 -6.06 3.88 -8.28
C PHE A 188 -4.67 3.52 -7.78
N GLY A 189 -4.11 4.32 -6.89
CA GLY A 189 -2.87 4.03 -6.20
C GLY A 189 -3.09 3.94 -4.70
N ALA A 190 -2.47 2.94 -4.05
CA ALA A 190 -2.40 2.83 -2.60
C ALA A 190 -0.97 3.08 -2.12
N SER A 191 -0.77 3.97 -1.12
CA SER A 191 0.56 4.20 -0.54
C SER A 191 1.60 4.61 -1.62
N TYR A 192 2.73 3.91 -1.75
CA TYR A 192 3.67 4.11 -2.85
C TYR A 192 3.00 4.03 -4.24
N GLY A 193 1.95 3.24 -4.42
CA GLY A 193 1.19 3.20 -5.67
C GLY A 193 0.61 4.56 -6.07
N THR A 194 0.38 5.48 -5.12
CA THR A 194 -0.04 6.86 -5.40
C THR A 194 1.08 7.65 -6.08
N ARG A 195 2.35 7.43 -5.67
CA ARG A 195 3.53 8.00 -6.33
C ARG A 195 3.66 7.47 -7.75
N ALA A 196 3.50 6.16 -7.95
CA ALA A 196 3.52 5.57 -9.29
C ALA A 196 2.43 6.16 -10.20
N ALA A 197 1.22 6.38 -9.67
CA ALA A 197 0.12 7.03 -10.39
C ALA A 197 0.45 8.50 -10.73
N LEU A 198 1.07 9.23 -9.81
CA LEU A 198 1.50 10.63 -10.03
C LEU A 198 2.61 10.71 -11.07
N VAL A 199 3.62 9.82 -11.03
CA VAL A 199 4.67 9.74 -12.05
C VAL A 199 4.07 9.40 -13.42
N TYR A 200 3.13 8.46 -13.46
CA TYR A 200 2.43 8.15 -14.71
C TYR A 200 1.67 9.38 -15.25
N ALA A 201 0.93 10.10 -14.42
CA ALA A 201 0.18 11.30 -14.82
C ALA A 201 1.10 12.42 -15.27
N ARG A 202 2.31 12.58 -14.68
CA ARG A 202 3.35 13.52 -15.13
C ARG A 202 3.89 13.13 -16.51
N THR A 203 4.12 11.83 -16.73
CA THR A 203 4.77 11.33 -17.96
C THR A 203 3.79 11.20 -19.13
N PHE A 204 2.54 10.83 -18.85
CA PHE A 204 1.50 10.53 -19.84
C PHE A 204 0.16 11.24 -19.51
N PRO A 205 0.12 12.58 -19.40
CA PRO A 205 -1.06 13.30 -18.93
C PRO A 205 -2.31 13.05 -19.79
N ASP A 206 -2.14 12.89 -21.10
CA ASP A 206 -3.24 12.67 -22.04
C ASP A 206 -3.83 11.26 -21.95
N ARG A 207 -3.17 10.33 -21.23
CA ARG A 207 -3.61 8.94 -21.05
C ARG A 207 -4.38 8.74 -19.75
N VAL A 208 -4.44 9.74 -18.88
CA VAL A 208 -5.14 9.64 -17.60
C VAL A 208 -6.50 10.34 -17.69
N ARG A 209 -7.55 9.62 -17.27
CA ARG A 209 -8.89 10.19 -17.12
C ARG A 209 -9.12 10.74 -15.72
N THR A 210 -8.80 9.95 -14.69
CA THR A 210 -8.93 10.31 -13.27
C THR A 210 -7.86 9.65 -12.42
N LEU A 211 -7.58 10.24 -11.24
CA LEU A 211 -6.72 9.69 -10.20
C LEU A 211 -7.52 9.44 -8.92
N VAL A 212 -7.35 8.28 -8.29
CA VAL A 212 -7.77 8.00 -6.91
C VAL A 212 -6.51 7.60 -6.14
N LEU A 213 -6.13 8.41 -5.17
CA LEU A 213 -4.85 8.27 -4.45
C LEU A 213 -5.15 8.07 -2.97
N ASP A 214 -4.92 6.86 -2.44
CA ASP A 214 -5.18 6.51 -1.05
C ASP A 214 -3.87 6.33 -0.27
N GLY A 215 -3.72 7.11 0.82
CA GLY A 215 -2.45 7.18 1.54
C GLY A 215 -1.38 7.85 0.67
N VAL A 216 -1.58 9.12 0.36
CA VAL A 216 -0.82 9.85 -0.67
C VAL A 216 0.65 10.01 -0.32
N ALA A 217 1.53 9.48 -1.16
CA ALA A 217 2.98 9.68 -1.13
C ALA A 217 3.41 10.56 -2.33
N PRO A 218 3.33 11.89 -2.23
CA PRO A 218 3.72 12.77 -3.33
C PRO A 218 5.23 12.69 -3.57
N LEU A 219 5.69 13.21 -4.72
CA LEU A 219 7.09 13.12 -5.07
C LEU A 219 8.00 13.95 -4.15
N GLU A 220 7.46 14.98 -3.51
CA GLU A 220 8.18 15.81 -2.52
C GLU A 220 8.41 15.10 -1.17
N MET A 221 7.76 13.98 -0.95
CA MET A 221 7.98 13.13 0.21
C MET A 221 9.18 12.23 -0.05
N ALA A 222 10.21 12.27 0.77
CA ALA A 222 11.22 11.22 0.82
C ALA A 222 10.71 10.09 1.74
N ILE A 223 10.30 8.95 1.15
CA ILE A 223 9.67 7.84 1.87
C ILE A 223 10.61 7.30 2.96
N GLY A 224 10.11 7.17 4.17
CA GLY A 224 10.87 6.70 5.33
C GLY A 224 11.49 7.83 6.17
N GLU A 225 11.69 9.02 5.61
CA GLU A 225 12.34 10.12 6.31
C GLU A 225 11.53 10.59 7.55
N SER A 226 10.24 10.82 7.37
CA SER A 226 9.37 11.40 8.40
C SER A 226 8.54 10.36 9.18
N PHE A 227 8.74 9.06 8.95
CA PHE A 227 7.92 8.02 9.57
C PHE A 227 7.96 8.04 11.10
N GLY A 228 9.10 8.41 11.71
CA GLY A 228 9.19 8.53 13.16
C GLY A 228 8.23 9.58 13.72
N GLU A 229 8.19 10.76 13.11
CA GLU A 229 7.31 11.85 13.53
C GLU A 229 5.84 11.59 13.18
N ASP A 230 5.57 11.00 12.00
CA ASP A 230 4.21 10.71 11.56
C ASP A 230 3.57 9.63 12.43
N ALA A 231 4.33 8.57 12.74
CA ALA A 231 3.92 7.54 13.67
C ALA A 231 3.69 8.05 15.09
N GLN A 232 4.51 8.99 15.56
CA GLN A 232 4.31 9.64 16.87
C GLN A 232 2.98 10.38 16.92
N ARG A 233 2.68 11.16 15.87
CA ARG A 233 1.40 11.89 15.78
C ARG A 233 0.18 10.94 15.70
N ALA A 234 0.31 9.83 14.96
CA ALA A 234 -0.73 8.81 14.90
C ALA A 234 -0.96 8.16 16.27
N LEU A 235 0.12 7.76 16.96
CA LEU A 235 0.06 7.20 18.31
C LEU A 235 -0.61 8.18 19.30
N GLU A 236 -0.21 9.46 19.31
CA GLU A 236 -0.79 10.49 20.19
C GLU A 236 -2.29 10.67 19.96
N ARG A 237 -2.77 10.61 18.72
CA ARG A 237 -4.20 10.65 18.40
C ARG A 237 -4.93 9.45 18.99
N ASP A 238 -4.41 8.24 18.82
CA ASP A 238 -5.04 7.05 19.35
C ASP A 238 -4.99 6.97 20.88
N LEU A 239 -3.90 7.41 21.52
CA LEU A 239 -3.83 7.56 22.97
C LEU A 239 -4.84 8.59 23.48
N SER A 240 -5.01 9.71 22.76
CA SER A 240 -6.01 10.74 23.11
C SER A 240 -7.43 10.21 22.94
N ARG A 241 -7.68 9.38 21.92
CA ARG A 241 -8.96 8.70 21.70
C ARG A 241 -9.29 7.75 22.85
N CYS A 242 -8.31 6.96 23.33
CA CYS A 242 -8.47 6.13 24.51
C CYS A 242 -8.75 6.96 25.77
N ALA A 243 -8.03 8.04 25.97
CA ALA A 243 -8.23 8.93 27.11
C ALA A 243 -9.61 9.63 27.11
N ALA A 244 -10.20 9.85 25.94
CA ALA A 244 -11.55 10.40 25.77
C ALA A 244 -12.67 9.35 25.92
N ASP A 245 -12.36 8.07 25.82
CA ASP A 245 -13.29 6.96 26.04
C ASP A 245 -13.33 6.59 27.53
N PRO A 246 -14.45 6.75 28.26
CA PRO A 246 -14.50 6.52 29.70
C PRO A 246 -14.10 5.11 30.10
N ALA A 247 -14.43 4.08 29.32
CA ALA A 247 -14.08 2.70 29.62
C ALA A 247 -12.59 2.43 29.42
N CYS A 248 -12.01 2.96 28.33
CA CYS A 248 -10.58 2.87 28.03
C CYS A 248 -9.76 3.65 29.07
N ALA A 249 -10.13 4.90 29.38
CA ALA A 249 -9.43 5.75 30.34
C ALA A 249 -9.43 5.13 31.76
N ALA A 250 -10.55 4.61 32.21
CA ALA A 250 -10.65 3.93 33.51
C ALA A 250 -9.80 2.66 33.58
N ARG A 251 -9.71 1.92 32.47
CA ARG A 251 -8.98 0.66 32.39
C ARG A 251 -7.47 0.83 32.22
N PHE A 252 -7.02 1.91 31.55
CA PHE A 252 -5.63 2.15 31.15
C PHE A 252 -5.17 3.59 31.48
N PRO A 253 -5.18 4.00 32.75
CA PRO A 253 -4.93 5.40 33.14
C PRO A 253 -3.50 5.88 32.88
N ALA A 254 -2.54 4.96 32.74
CA ALA A 254 -1.11 5.26 32.58
C ALA A 254 -0.55 4.89 31.19
N LEU A 255 -1.40 4.66 30.20
CA LEU A 255 -1.05 4.07 28.90
C LEU A 255 0.18 4.69 28.20
N PRO A 256 0.34 6.04 28.12
CA PRO A 256 1.55 6.62 27.52
C PRO A 256 2.83 6.31 28.31
N ALA A 257 2.77 6.32 29.63
CA ALA A 257 3.90 6.01 30.50
C ALA A 257 4.27 4.52 30.43
N ASP A 258 3.28 3.64 30.29
CA ASP A 258 3.48 2.20 30.18
C ASP A 258 4.26 1.84 28.92
N LEU A 259 3.96 2.44 27.76
CA LEU A 259 4.71 2.25 26.52
C LEU A 259 6.18 2.69 26.70
N GLY A 260 6.39 3.89 27.22
CA GLY A 260 7.75 4.39 27.44
C GLY A 260 8.57 3.52 28.39
N ALA A 261 7.96 3.07 29.48
CA ALA A 261 8.60 2.21 30.47
C ALA A 261 8.92 0.81 29.89
N LEU A 262 8.00 0.21 29.14
CA LEU A 262 8.21 -1.09 28.48
C LEU A 262 9.40 -1.03 27.52
N VAL A 263 9.43 -0.01 26.66
CA VAL A 263 10.50 0.14 25.68
C VAL A 263 11.85 0.37 26.37
N ALA A 264 11.92 1.24 27.38
CA ALA A 264 13.14 1.48 28.14
C ALA A 264 13.63 0.25 28.93
N GLU A 265 12.72 -0.60 29.40
CA GLU A 265 13.05 -1.87 30.02
C GLU A 265 13.66 -2.85 29.02
N LEU A 266 13.03 -3.03 27.85
CA LEU A 266 13.50 -3.91 26.80
C LEU A 266 14.82 -3.44 26.13
N ASP A 267 15.08 -2.12 26.10
CA ASP A 267 16.37 -1.58 25.66
C ASP A 267 17.50 -1.92 26.63
N ARG A 268 17.21 -1.95 27.95
CA ARG A 268 18.21 -2.30 28.99
C ARG A 268 18.39 -3.81 29.14
N LYS A 269 17.29 -4.54 29.05
CA LYS A 269 17.26 -6.00 29.28
C LYS A 269 16.29 -6.65 28.27
N PRO A 270 16.77 -7.04 27.10
CA PRO A 270 15.99 -7.77 26.13
C PRO A 270 15.40 -9.06 26.71
N ALA A 271 14.17 -9.40 26.31
CA ALA A 271 13.46 -10.57 26.76
C ALA A 271 13.57 -11.72 25.76
N ARG A 272 14.05 -12.89 26.20
CA ARG A 272 14.06 -14.09 25.37
C ARG A 272 12.71 -14.79 25.47
N LEU A 273 12.03 -14.89 24.33
CA LEU A 273 10.69 -15.47 24.21
C LEU A 273 10.74 -16.78 23.44
N ARG A 274 9.87 -17.71 23.86
CA ARG A 274 9.55 -18.93 23.12
C ARG A 274 8.04 -19.02 23.01
N LEU A 275 7.52 -18.98 21.81
CA LEU A 275 6.09 -19.07 21.55
C LEU A 275 5.84 -19.92 20.31
N ARG A 276 4.57 -20.19 20.02
CA ARG A 276 4.18 -20.75 18.73
C ARG A 276 3.80 -19.59 17.81
N ASP A 277 4.32 -19.66 16.58
CA ASP A 277 3.90 -18.75 15.51
C ASP A 277 2.38 -18.86 15.34
N PRO A 278 1.63 -17.76 15.48
CA PRO A 278 0.16 -17.83 15.46
C PRO A 278 -0.41 -18.18 14.08
N LEU A 279 0.36 -18.06 12.99
CA LEU A 279 -0.07 -18.39 11.63
C LEU A 279 0.25 -19.84 11.26
N THR A 280 1.40 -20.35 11.67
CA THR A 280 1.90 -21.69 11.27
C THR A 280 1.82 -22.73 12.38
N GLY A 281 1.72 -22.32 13.64
CA GLY A 281 1.81 -23.19 14.82
C GLY A 281 3.22 -23.69 15.15
N GLU A 282 4.22 -23.34 14.34
CA GLU A 282 5.61 -23.75 14.53
C GLU A 282 6.25 -23.06 15.74
N PRO A 283 7.15 -23.75 16.48
CA PRO A 283 7.90 -23.13 17.57
C PRO A 283 8.80 -22.01 17.05
N VAL A 284 8.73 -20.83 17.65
CA VAL A 284 9.60 -19.70 17.38
C VAL A 284 10.25 -19.21 18.65
N ALA A 285 11.55 -18.93 18.59
CA ALA A 285 12.30 -18.30 19.66
C ALA A 285 13.01 -17.06 19.11
N PHE A 286 12.86 -15.93 19.80
CA PHE A 286 13.56 -14.70 19.45
C PHE A 286 13.75 -13.80 20.67
N GLU A 287 14.59 -12.78 20.51
CA GLU A 287 14.87 -11.80 21.54
C GLU A 287 14.06 -10.51 21.28
N LEU A 288 13.09 -10.22 22.13
CA LEU A 288 12.31 -8.99 22.07
C LEU A 288 13.13 -7.85 22.69
N LYS A 289 13.65 -6.98 21.83
CA LYS A 289 14.38 -5.74 22.16
C LYS A 289 13.44 -4.56 22.07
N GLY A 290 13.80 -3.42 22.67
CA GLY A 290 12.99 -2.20 22.58
C GLY A 290 12.77 -1.73 21.14
N GLY A 291 13.75 -1.85 20.24
CA GLY A 291 13.58 -1.57 18.82
C GLY A 291 12.53 -2.44 18.14
N VAL A 292 12.48 -3.75 18.46
CA VAL A 292 11.46 -4.67 17.95
C VAL A 292 10.08 -4.30 18.50
N ALA A 293 9.99 -3.98 19.81
CA ALA A 293 8.72 -3.55 20.42
C ALA A 293 8.19 -2.26 19.75
N ARG A 294 9.07 -1.28 19.45
CA ARG A 294 8.70 -0.06 18.71
C ARG A 294 8.16 -0.40 17.31
N SER A 295 8.82 -1.33 16.60
CA SER A 295 8.37 -1.77 15.27
C SER A 295 7.01 -2.45 15.32
N ILE A 296 6.74 -3.27 16.35
CA ILE A 296 5.43 -3.91 16.54
C ILE A 296 4.36 -2.84 16.76
N VAL A 297 4.59 -1.87 17.65
CA VAL A 297 3.65 -0.77 17.88
C VAL A 297 3.42 0.02 16.60
N PHE A 298 4.46 0.31 15.84
CA PHE A 298 4.34 1.00 14.54
C PHE A 298 3.45 0.23 13.55
N LEU A 299 3.60 -1.09 13.45
CA LEU A 299 2.74 -1.93 12.60
C LEU A 299 1.27 -1.91 13.07
N LEU A 300 1.04 -1.92 14.38
CA LEU A 300 -0.32 -1.86 14.93
C LEU A 300 -1.04 -0.54 14.58
N LEU A 301 -0.32 0.57 14.37
CA LEU A 301 -0.91 1.86 14.01
C LEU A 301 -1.44 1.91 12.56
N TYR A 302 -1.13 0.93 11.72
CA TYR A 302 -1.59 0.93 10.31
C TYR A 302 -3.11 0.80 10.17
N ALA A 303 -3.78 0.12 11.11
CA ALA A 303 -5.22 -0.08 11.03
C ALA A 303 -5.90 0.12 12.39
N PRO A 304 -7.07 0.76 12.46
CA PRO A 304 -7.77 0.99 13.72
C PRO A 304 -8.15 -0.31 14.44
N GLU A 305 -8.32 -1.42 13.72
CA GLU A 305 -8.57 -2.74 14.30
C GLU A 305 -7.38 -3.26 15.11
N THR A 306 -6.17 -3.08 14.59
CA THR A 306 -4.94 -3.48 15.29
C THR A 306 -4.53 -2.47 16.36
N THR A 307 -4.72 -1.17 16.11
CA THR A 307 -4.49 -0.14 17.13
C THR A 307 -5.41 -0.32 18.34
N SER A 308 -6.63 -0.81 18.13
CA SER A 308 -7.58 -1.04 19.23
C SER A 308 -7.09 -2.07 20.26
N LEU A 309 -6.16 -2.96 19.88
CA LEU A 309 -5.55 -3.95 20.76
C LEU A 309 -4.44 -3.33 21.64
N LEU A 310 -3.84 -2.22 21.23
CA LEU A 310 -2.62 -1.68 21.83
C LEU A 310 -2.72 -1.48 23.36
N PRO A 311 -3.81 -0.91 23.93
CA PRO A 311 -3.91 -0.72 25.39
C PRO A 311 -3.87 -2.05 26.16
N ALA A 312 -4.60 -3.08 25.70
CA ALA A 312 -4.62 -4.40 26.31
C ALA A 312 -3.25 -5.09 26.22
N LEU A 313 -2.60 -5.03 25.04
CA LEU A 313 -1.26 -5.60 24.84
C LEU A 313 -0.21 -4.97 25.76
N LEU A 314 -0.22 -3.64 25.90
CA LEU A 314 0.71 -2.93 26.79
C LEU A 314 0.48 -3.30 28.27
N ARG A 315 -0.78 -3.42 28.71
CA ARG A 315 -1.09 -3.86 30.07
C ARG A 315 -0.54 -5.26 30.36
N GLU A 316 -0.79 -6.25 29.48
CA GLU A 316 -0.26 -7.59 29.64
C GLU A 316 1.28 -7.60 29.67
N ALA A 317 1.90 -6.85 28.75
CA ALA A 317 3.36 -6.70 28.72
C ALA A 317 3.91 -6.10 30.02
N ARG A 318 3.25 -5.08 30.59
CA ARG A 318 3.62 -4.50 31.89
C ARG A 318 3.36 -5.43 33.07
N ALA A 319 2.39 -6.35 32.94
CA ALA A 319 2.17 -7.41 33.93
C ALA A 319 3.20 -8.57 33.83
N GLY A 320 4.08 -8.54 32.82
CA GLY A 320 5.15 -9.52 32.61
C GLY A 320 4.87 -10.54 31.50
N ASP A 321 3.68 -10.52 30.88
CA ASP A 321 3.39 -11.38 29.72
C ASP A 321 3.60 -10.63 28.41
N LEU A 322 4.76 -10.84 27.79
CA LEU A 322 5.15 -10.26 26.51
C LEU A 322 4.62 -11.06 25.30
N THR A 323 4.05 -12.24 25.54
CA THR A 323 3.63 -13.17 24.48
C THR A 323 2.59 -12.58 23.53
N PRO A 324 1.51 -11.91 24.00
CA PRO A 324 0.51 -11.32 23.11
C PRO A 324 1.09 -10.24 22.20
N LEU A 325 1.95 -9.37 22.73
CA LEU A 325 2.62 -8.33 21.94
C LEU A 325 3.55 -8.94 20.89
N ALA A 326 4.33 -9.93 21.26
CA ALA A 326 5.23 -10.64 20.35
C ALA A 326 4.47 -11.39 19.24
N ALA A 327 3.33 -12.00 19.57
CA ALA A 327 2.47 -12.67 18.60
C ALA A 327 1.94 -11.69 17.54
N GLN A 328 1.56 -10.47 17.92
CA GLN A 328 1.17 -9.43 16.95
C GLN A 328 2.32 -9.03 16.04
N GLY A 329 3.55 -9.02 16.54
CA GLY A 329 4.74 -8.78 15.73
C GLY A 329 4.97 -9.85 14.64
N LEU A 330 4.73 -11.12 14.97
CA LEU A 330 4.84 -12.24 14.02
C LEU A 330 3.72 -12.17 12.96
N ILE A 331 2.49 -11.87 13.36
CA ILE A 331 1.36 -11.72 12.42
C ILE A 331 1.63 -10.56 11.45
N GLY A 332 1.83 -9.35 11.98
CA GLY A 332 2.01 -8.16 11.15
C GLY A 332 3.31 -8.19 10.33
N GLY A 333 4.38 -8.73 10.91
CA GLY A 333 5.65 -8.93 10.21
C GLY A 333 5.53 -9.94 9.06
N GLY A 334 4.80 -11.04 9.26
CA GLY A 334 4.55 -12.05 8.25
C GLY A 334 3.72 -11.54 7.07
N ASP A 335 2.66 -10.78 7.35
CA ASP A 335 1.82 -10.17 6.32
C ASP A 335 2.60 -9.17 5.45
N VAL A 336 3.44 -8.34 6.05
CA VAL A 336 4.25 -7.35 5.33
C VAL A 336 5.43 -8.00 4.60
N ALA A 337 6.20 -8.84 5.28
CA ALA A 337 7.41 -9.45 4.72
C ALA A 337 7.11 -10.37 3.53
N GLY A 338 6.04 -11.16 3.60
CA GLY A 338 5.62 -12.03 2.51
C GLY A 338 5.17 -11.29 1.24
N GLN A 339 4.65 -10.08 1.41
CA GLN A 339 4.10 -9.27 0.31
C GLN A 339 5.13 -8.34 -0.34
N ILE A 340 6.18 -7.93 0.35
CA ILE A 340 7.19 -6.99 -0.14
C ILE A 340 8.34 -7.73 -0.83
N ALA A 341 8.63 -7.41 -2.09
CA ALA A 341 9.87 -7.77 -2.76
C ALA A 341 10.95 -6.77 -2.31
N LEU A 342 11.74 -7.17 -1.31
CA LEU A 342 12.67 -6.26 -0.63
C LEU A 342 13.76 -5.72 -1.56
N GLY A 343 14.22 -6.51 -2.53
CA GLY A 343 15.19 -6.05 -3.53
C GLY A 343 14.62 -4.95 -4.42
N LEU A 344 13.34 -5.04 -4.83
CA LEU A 344 12.70 -3.93 -5.52
C LEU A 344 12.55 -2.72 -4.60
N GLN A 345 12.11 -2.91 -3.37
CA GLN A 345 11.96 -1.82 -2.42
C GLN A 345 13.26 -1.04 -2.28
N LEU A 346 14.39 -1.73 -2.09
CA LEU A 346 15.70 -1.10 -1.96
C LEU A 346 16.13 -0.42 -3.28
N SER A 347 15.87 -1.03 -4.45
CA SER A 347 16.21 -0.41 -5.74
C SER A 347 15.48 0.93 -5.94
N VAL A 348 14.23 1.03 -5.50
CA VAL A 348 13.45 2.28 -5.55
C VAL A 348 13.93 3.28 -4.50
N LEU A 349 13.90 2.90 -3.21
CA LEU A 349 14.17 3.83 -2.12
C LEU A 349 15.60 4.36 -2.13
N CYS A 350 16.57 3.53 -2.51
CA CYS A 350 17.98 3.94 -2.54
C CYS A 350 18.29 4.90 -3.69
N ALA A 351 17.49 4.91 -4.77
CA ALA A 351 17.63 5.84 -5.87
C ALA A 351 16.79 7.11 -5.68
N GLU A 352 15.56 6.94 -5.18
CA GLU A 352 14.52 7.97 -5.25
C GLU A 352 14.25 8.68 -3.92
N ASP A 353 14.65 8.13 -2.77
CA ASP A 353 14.27 8.67 -1.46
C ASP A 353 15.47 8.93 -0.54
N VAL A 354 16.25 7.89 -0.22
CA VAL A 354 17.32 7.97 0.79
C VAL A 354 18.37 9.03 0.49
N PRO A 355 18.81 9.27 -0.76
CA PRO A 355 19.75 10.33 -1.07
C PRO A 355 19.26 11.75 -0.77
N PHE A 356 17.96 11.91 -0.60
CA PHE A 356 17.30 13.19 -0.37
C PHE A 356 16.87 13.41 1.08
N TYR A 357 17.21 12.50 1.98
CA TYR A 357 16.96 12.68 3.40
C TYR A 357 17.74 13.90 3.95
N GLY A 358 17.02 14.80 4.61
CA GLY A 358 17.60 15.92 5.33
C GLY A 358 18.34 15.50 6.60
N PRO A 359 18.72 16.41 7.49
CA PRO A 359 19.27 16.09 8.80
C PRO A 359 18.31 15.23 9.62
N ALA A 360 18.86 14.27 10.39
CA ALA A 360 18.04 13.44 11.27
C ALA A 360 17.36 14.33 12.34
N PRO A 361 16.02 14.17 12.57
CA PRO A 361 15.34 14.87 13.65
C PRO A 361 15.99 14.56 14.99
N ALA A 362 16.17 15.59 15.83
CA ALA A 362 16.60 15.39 17.19
C ALA A 362 15.48 14.74 17.98
N GLY A 363 15.61 13.49 18.35
CA GLY A 363 14.85 12.63 19.24
C GLY A 363 13.44 13.04 19.72
N GLY A 364 12.75 12.14 20.39
CA GLY A 364 11.45 12.39 21.05
C GLY A 364 10.30 11.53 20.54
N ALA A 365 10.31 11.08 19.28
CA ALA A 365 9.33 10.13 18.78
C ALA A 365 9.59 8.71 19.31
N PHE A 366 8.53 7.95 19.60
CA PHE A 366 8.69 6.58 20.12
C PHE A 366 9.44 5.67 19.15
N LEU A 367 9.27 5.85 17.85
CA LEU A 367 9.96 5.11 16.81
C LEU A 367 11.38 5.65 16.55
N GLY A 368 11.65 6.92 16.94
CA GLY A 368 12.92 7.60 16.66
C GLY A 368 13.25 7.61 15.16
N ASN A 369 14.51 7.38 14.85
CA ASN A 369 15.01 7.30 13.47
C ASN A 369 15.13 5.85 12.96
N LEU A 370 14.53 4.86 13.64
CA LEU A 370 14.75 3.44 13.41
C LEU A 370 14.56 3.04 11.92
N VAL A 371 13.47 3.45 11.29
CA VAL A 371 13.17 3.13 9.88
C VAL A 371 14.13 3.88 8.95
N ARG A 372 14.33 5.17 9.20
CA ARG A 372 15.22 6.04 8.45
C ARG A 372 16.65 5.48 8.42
N ASP A 373 17.20 5.19 9.60
CA ASP A 373 18.59 4.69 9.75
C ASP A 373 18.76 3.32 9.10
N ALA A 374 17.72 2.45 9.22
CA ALA A 374 17.74 1.15 8.56
C ALA A 374 17.83 1.30 7.03
N PHE A 375 17.04 2.18 6.42
CA PHE A 375 17.12 2.43 4.98
C PHE A 375 18.46 3.05 4.58
N GLN A 376 18.99 4.02 5.31
CA GLN A 376 20.29 4.61 5.01
C GLN A 376 21.42 3.57 5.03
N LYS A 377 21.46 2.70 6.04
CA LYS A 377 22.47 1.63 6.17
C LYS A 377 22.35 0.61 5.05
N ARG A 378 21.14 0.17 4.71
CA ARG A 378 20.88 -0.79 3.63
C ARG A 378 21.25 -0.19 2.27
N CYS A 379 20.88 1.07 2.02
CA CYS A 379 21.18 1.75 0.76
C CYS A 379 22.66 2.02 0.54
N ALA A 380 23.45 2.19 1.61
CA ALA A 380 24.90 2.27 1.51
C ALA A 380 25.56 0.98 0.96
N ARG A 381 24.83 -0.14 0.92
CA ARG A 381 25.26 -1.46 0.47
C ARG A 381 24.51 -1.96 -0.78
N TRP A 382 23.48 -1.22 -1.24
CA TRP A 382 22.63 -1.63 -2.34
C TRP A 382 22.97 -0.92 -3.64
N PRO A 383 23.17 -1.64 -4.78
CA PRO A 383 23.36 -1.01 -6.09
C PRO A 383 22.08 -0.30 -6.51
N HIS A 384 22.17 0.98 -6.84
CA HIS A 384 21.00 1.78 -7.24
C HIS A 384 21.34 2.74 -8.38
N ALA A 385 20.31 3.25 -9.07
CA ALA A 385 20.47 4.30 -10.06
C ALA A 385 21.00 5.59 -9.42
N ALA A 386 21.63 6.44 -10.23
CA ALA A 386 22.04 7.77 -9.78
C ALA A 386 20.80 8.57 -9.35
N PRO A 387 20.84 9.26 -8.19
CA PRO A 387 19.73 10.10 -7.76
C PRO A 387 19.43 11.23 -8.76
N ASP A 388 18.16 11.45 -9.07
CA ASP A 388 17.69 12.58 -9.90
C ASP A 388 16.95 13.60 -9.03
N PRO A 389 17.51 14.79 -8.78
CA PRO A 389 16.82 15.85 -8.05
C PRO A 389 15.53 16.32 -8.72
N ALA A 390 15.37 16.10 -10.02
CA ALA A 390 14.16 16.46 -10.74
C ALA A 390 13.00 15.51 -10.42
N PHE A 391 13.27 14.33 -9.91
CA PHE A 391 12.25 13.35 -9.49
C PHE A 391 11.29 13.95 -8.45
N HIS A 392 11.82 14.65 -7.45
CA HIS A 392 11.06 15.26 -6.34
C HIS A 392 10.29 16.52 -6.69
N ARG A 393 10.30 16.97 -7.96
CA ARG A 393 9.48 18.12 -8.36
C ARG A 393 8.00 17.79 -8.27
N PRO A 394 7.15 18.72 -7.75
CA PRO A 394 5.71 18.54 -7.68
C PRO A 394 5.09 18.12 -9.02
N VAL A 395 4.11 17.25 -8.96
CA VAL A 395 3.36 16.84 -10.15
C VAL A 395 2.22 17.82 -10.41
N ARG A 396 2.33 18.56 -11.50
CA ARG A 396 1.28 19.48 -11.96
C ARG A 396 0.44 18.80 -13.03
N ALA A 397 -0.79 18.46 -12.68
CA ALA A 397 -1.71 17.78 -13.59
C ALA A 397 -3.12 18.35 -13.47
N GLY A 398 -3.74 18.68 -14.61
CA GLY A 398 -5.14 19.11 -14.70
C GLY A 398 -6.15 17.96 -14.65
N VAL A 399 -5.71 16.76 -14.24
CA VAL A 399 -6.54 15.56 -14.16
C VAL A 399 -7.39 15.60 -12.89
N PRO A 400 -8.69 15.28 -12.95
CA PRO A 400 -9.50 15.15 -11.74
C PRO A 400 -8.93 14.09 -10.80
N ALA A 401 -8.77 14.44 -9.51
CA ALA A 401 -8.16 13.59 -8.52
C ALA A 401 -8.98 13.53 -7.22
N LEU A 402 -9.10 12.34 -6.65
CA LEU A 402 -9.64 12.11 -5.30
C LEU A 402 -8.49 11.64 -4.41
N LEU A 403 -8.17 12.43 -3.37
CA LEU A 403 -7.05 12.16 -2.48
C LEU A 403 -7.62 11.68 -1.14
N LEU A 404 -7.24 10.48 -0.73
CA LEU A 404 -7.80 9.81 0.44
C LEU A 404 -6.73 9.68 1.53
N SER A 405 -7.08 9.95 2.76
CA SER A 405 -6.16 9.83 3.91
C SER A 405 -6.89 9.37 5.15
N GLY A 406 -6.25 8.55 5.97
CA GLY A 406 -6.64 8.31 7.35
C GLY A 406 -6.11 9.43 8.25
N GLU A 407 -6.93 9.88 9.21
CA GLU A 407 -6.52 10.93 10.15
C GLU A 407 -5.35 10.49 11.03
N ALA A 408 -5.30 9.20 11.39
CA ALA A 408 -4.25 8.58 12.21
C ALA A 408 -3.29 7.71 11.36
N ASP A 409 -3.06 8.07 10.10
CA ASP A 409 -2.12 7.35 9.23
C ASP A 409 -0.67 7.57 9.70
N PRO A 410 0.08 6.51 10.09
CA PRO A 410 1.42 6.64 10.63
C PRO A 410 2.52 6.89 9.60
N VAL A 411 2.21 6.82 8.31
CA VAL A 411 3.21 6.92 7.21
C VAL A 411 2.87 7.98 6.17
N THR A 412 1.59 8.10 5.79
CA THR A 412 1.12 9.07 4.78
C THR A 412 -0.09 9.87 5.31
N PRO A 413 0.09 10.63 6.44
CA PRO A 413 -1.00 11.40 7.03
C PRO A 413 -1.54 12.48 6.09
N PRO A 414 -2.70 13.10 6.41
CA PRO A 414 -3.41 14.06 5.55
C PRO A 414 -2.55 15.19 4.97
N ARG A 415 -1.51 15.64 5.70
CA ARG A 415 -0.59 16.69 5.26
C ARG A 415 0.06 16.40 3.88
N TRP A 416 0.27 15.13 3.56
CA TRP A 416 0.86 14.74 2.28
C TRP A 416 -0.15 14.82 1.12
N ALA A 417 -1.42 14.48 1.38
CA ALA A 417 -2.49 14.71 0.42
C ALA A 417 -2.73 16.22 0.19
N GLU A 418 -2.70 17.03 1.25
CA GLU A 418 -2.78 18.48 1.18
C GLU A 418 -1.62 19.08 0.37
N ARG A 419 -0.41 18.53 0.55
CA ARG A 419 0.76 18.93 -0.23
C ARG A 419 0.56 18.66 -1.72
N ALA A 420 0.15 17.45 -2.08
CA ALA A 420 -0.14 17.08 -3.46
C ALA A 420 -1.26 17.93 -4.09
N ALA A 421 -2.30 18.24 -3.31
CA ALA A 421 -3.45 19.00 -3.76
C ALA A 421 -3.10 20.42 -4.27
N ARG A 422 -2.02 21.03 -3.77
CA ARG A 422 -1.59 22.39 -4.18
C ARG A 422 -1.23 22.47 -5.68
N ASP A 423 -0.74 21.37 -6.23
CA ASP A 423 -0.31 21.27 -7.62
C ASP A 423 -1.29 20.45 -8.50
N LEU A 424 -2.40 19.97 -7.90
CA LEU A 424 -3.49 19.26 -8.57
C LEU A 424 -4.80 20.07 -8.47
N PRO A 425 -5.02 21.07 -9.32
CA PRO A 425 -6.10 22.07 -9.16
C PRO A 425 -7.51 21.49 -9.24
N ARG A 426 -7.68 20.25 -9.76
CA ARG A 426 -8.95 19.54 -9.84
C ARG A 426 -9.02 18.39 -8.82
N SER A 427 -8.27 18.49 -7.74
CA SER A 427 -8.26 17.48 -6.69
C SER A 427 -9.23 17.81 -5.55
N ARG A 428 -9.66 16.77 -4.85
CA ARG A 428 -10.43 16.86 -3.61
C ARG A 428 -9.84 15.93 -2.55
N PRO A 429 -9.22 16.46 -1.51
CA PRO A 429 -8.81 15.69 -0.34
C PRO A 429 -10.03 15.26 0.49
N LEU A 430 -10.04 14.01 0.96
CA LEU A 430 -10.98 13.45 1.92
C LEU A 430 -10.19 12.78 3.04
N VAL A 431 -10.54 13.09 4.28
CA VAL A 431 -9.94 12.49 5.47
C VAL A 431 -10.99 11.61 6.16
N VAL A 432 -10.61 10.38 6.51
CA VAL A 432 -11.45 9.48 7.30
C VAL A 432 -11.06 9.62 8.77
N PRO A 433 -11.97 10.11 9.64
CA PRO A 433 -11.66 10.37 11.05
C PRO A 433 -11.18 9.10 11.77
N GLY A 434 -10.06 9.16 12.50
CA GLY A 434 -9.51 8.04 13.27
C GLY A 434 -9.12 6.78 12.46
N ALA A 435 -9.12 6.84 11.13
CA ALA A 435 -8.60 5.76 10.31
C ALA A 435 -7.07 5.82 10.21
N GLY A 436 -6.43 4.65 10.10
CA GLY A 436 -5.02 4.50 9.81
C GLY A 436 -4.72 4.51 8.31
N HIS A 437 -3.74 3.71 7.89
CA HIS A 437 -3.28 3.60 6.51
C HIS A 437 -4.22 2.74 5.65
N GLY A 438 -4.63 3.24 4.48
CA GLY A 438 -5.55 2.52 3.59
C GLY A 438 -7.03 2.72 3.92
N THR A 439 -7.65 3.74 3.32
CA THR A 439 -9.03 4.15 3.63
C THR A 439 -10.05 3.71 2.61
N PHE A 440 -9.64 3.27 1.43
CA PHE A 440 -10.52 2.95 0.30
C PHE A 440 -11.53 1.82 0.58
N VAL A 441 -11.28 0.97 1.58
CA VAL A 441 -12.19 -0.10 2.03
C VAL A 441 -13.13 0.35 3.15
N ARG A 442 -12.95 1.57 3.72
CA ARG A 442 -13.60 2.02 4.95
C ARG A 442 -14.98 2.63 4.68
N GLY A 443 -15.98 2.20 5.46
CA GLY A 443 -17.32 2.79 5.49
C GLY A 443 -17.94 3.00 4.11
N CYS A 444 -18.21 4.25 3.75
CA CYS A 444 -18.81 4.61 2.47
C CYS A 444 -17.79 4.93 1.36
N MET A 445 -16.49 4.83 1.62
CA MET A 445 -15.44 5.18 0.66
C MET A 445 -15.56 4.43 -0.67
N PRO A 446 -15.86 3.11 -0.71
CA PRO A 446 -16.06 2.39 -1.97
C PRO A 446 -17.16 3.03 -2.86
N ARG A 447 -18.21 3.58 -2.25
CA ARG A 447 -19.28 4.27 -2.95
C ARG A 447 -18.84 5.65 -3.46
N LEU A 448 -18.05 6.38 -2.68
CA LEU A 448 -17.52 7.69 -3.08
C LEU A 448 -16.55 7.55 -4.26
N ILE A 449 -15.65 6.56 -4.21
CA ILE A 449 -14.73 6.23 -5.31
C ILE A 449 -15.53 5.91 -6.59
N ALA A 450 -16.56 5.05 -6.48
CA ALA A 450 -17.37 4.69 -7.64
C ALA A 450 -18.10 5.90 -8.25
N ARG A 451 -18.67 6.78 -7.43
CA ARG A 451 -19.33 8.02 -7.89
C ARG A 451 -18.35 8.98 -8.56
N PHE A 452 -17.17 9.16 -7.97
CA PHE A 452 -16.12 9.98 -8.56
C PHE A 452 -15.66 9.46 -9.92
N LEU A 453 -15.38 8.16 -10.03
CA LEU A 453 -14.99 7.52 -11.29
C LEU A 453 -16.12 7.60 -12.34
N GLU A 454 -17.35 7.52 -11.92
CA GLU A 454 -18.52 7.66 -12.81
C GLU A 454 -18.60 9.07 -13.37
N ALA A 455 -18.58 10.07 -12.50
CA ALA A 455 -18.69 11.48 -12.87
C ALA A 455 -17.44 12.02 -13.60
N GLY A 456 -16.25 11.46 -13.32
CA GLY A 456 -14.97 12.00 -13.77
C GLY A 456 -14.65 13.37 -13.16
N SER A 457 -15.27 13.69 -12.02
CA SER A 457 -15.10 14.93 -11.26
C SER A 457 -15.43 14.70 -9.80
N ALA A 458 -14.73 15.40 -8.90
CA ALA A 458 -15.04 15.45 -7.48
C ALA A 458 -15.99 16.59 -7.11
N GLU A 459 -16.40 17.42 -8.08
CA GLU A 459 -17.34 18.50 -7.88
C GLU A 459 -18.72 17.94 -7.49
N GLY A 460 -19.33 18.51 -6.45
CA GLY A 460 -20.63 18.04 -5.94
C GLY A 460 -20.61 16.66 -5.29
N LEU A 461 -19.47 16.01 -5.10
CA LEU A 461 -19.39 14.71 -4.43
C LEU A 461 -19.76 14.87 -2.94
N ASP A 462 -20.91 14.35 -2.53
CA ASP A 462 -21.33 14.35 -1.12
C ASP A 462 -20.55 13.27 -0.34
N ALA A 463 -19.69 13.73 0.56
CA ALA A 463 -18.85 12.91 1.42
C ALA A 463 -19.30 12.91 2.90
N SER A 464 -20.47 13.50 3.23
CA SER A 464 -20.99 13.61 4.61
C SER A 464 -21.12 12.26 5.33
N CYS A 465 -21.20 11.17 4.58
CA CYS A 465 -21.25 9.82 5.15
C CYS A 465 -19.97 9.44 5.93
N LEU A 466 -18.83 10.10 5.68
CA LEU A 466 -17.60 9.87 6.41
C LEU A 466 -17.67 10.36 7.86
N GLU A 467 -18.47 11.37 8.13
CA GLU A 467 -18.69 11.92 9.49
C GLU A 467 -19.33 10.89 10.45
N ARG A 468 -20.01 9.89 9.90
CA ARG A 468 -20.65 8.80 10.67
C ARG A 468 -19.76 7.58 10.83
N TRP A 469 -18.59 7.58 10.21
CA TRP A 469 -17.66 6.48 10.40
C TRP A 469 -16.89 6.66 11.71
N THR A 470 -16.78 5.59 12.46
CA THR A 470 -16.03 5.54 13.72
C THR A 470 -15.04 4.39 13.68
N PRO A 471 -13.81 4.57 14.21
CA PRO A 471 -12.84 3.49 14.33
C PRO A 471 -13.33 2.40 15.31
N ALA A 472 -12.71 1.23 15.25
CA ALA A 472 -12.98 0.13 16.18
C ALA A 472 -12.84 0.59 17.65
N PRO A 473 -13.73 0.18 18.57
CA PRO A 473 -13.57 0.45 20.01
C PRO A 473 -12.33 -0.25 20.55
N PHE A 474 -11.74 0.31 21.61
CA PHE A 474 -10.57 -0.30 22.25
C PHE A 474 -10.93 -1.59 22.95
N PHE A 475 -10.06 -2.58 22.85
CA PHE A 475 -10.12 -3.79 23.66
C PHE A 475 -9.78 -3.46 25.11
N LEU A 476 -10.64 -3.79 26.03
CA LEU A 476 -10.44 -3.60 27.46
C LEU A 476 -9.66 -4.74 28.11
N ASP A 477 -9.64 -5.89 27.47
CA ASP A 477 -8.78 -7.04 27.72
C ASP A 477 -8.62 -7.85 26.42
N LEU A 478 -7.97 -9.01 26.46
CA LEU A 478 -7.77 -9.84 25.28
C LEU A 478 -9.05 -10.57 24.79
N ALA A 479 -10.16 -10.48 25.53
CA ALA A 479 -11.45 -11.03 25.12
C ALA A 479 -12.27 -10.05 24.24
N GLY A 480 -11.97 -8.74 24.30
CA GLY A 480 -12.62 -7.77 23.43
C GLY A 480 -12.87 -6.40 24.05
N PRO A 481 -13.58 -5.53 23.31
CA PRO A 481 -14.09 -4.27 23.83
C PRO A 481 -15.24 -4.53 24.82
N ALA A 482 -15.67 -3.47 25.53
CA ALA A 482 -16.90 -3.55 26.29
C ALA A 482 -18.08 -3.88 25.37
N PRO A 483 -19.05 -4.69 25.81
CA PRO A 483 -20.24 -5.04 25.04
C PRO A 483 -21.13 -3.82 24.75
#